data_3b7b0edcea25f6d1d2c6565ee818c7e1
#
_entry.id   3b7b0edcea25f6d1d2c6565ee818c7e1
#
_cell.length_a   1.000
_cell.length_b   1.000
_cell.length_c   1.000
_cell.angle_alpha   90.00
_cell.angle_beta   90.00
_cell.angle_gamma   90.00
#
_symmetry.space_group_name_H-M   'P 1'
#
loop_
_entity.id
_entity.type
_entity.pdbx_description
1 polymer ?
#
loop_
_entity_poly.entity_id
_entity_poly.type
_entity_poly.pdbx_seq_one_letter_code
_entity_poly.pdbx_strand_id
1 'polypeptide(L)'
;MSIFNLKKPKALGTGQMIQNGGISDKEVLSKLLGYRKSVVAGYRSLLVDDISSNIAFGEMYVSPKIDGELWFLIIDNGEAALSNTSGKVIFGDIPLLDEVKAQMSQFQGQSIFAGELYVATKDTRPRVSDLASALGGGPKAEVNKLGFAVFDVLHGGDSKSVMPLVEYAERLEMMQRIFEKGKRVKCVKTEVANTPEDAKDFYDSWVEEGNAEGLIIR
;
A
#
# COMPACT_ATOMS: atom_id res chain seq x y z
N MET A 1 13.23 7.94 20.44
CA MET A 1 12.01 7.28 20.99
C MET A 1 11.31 6.60 19.82
N SER A 2 10.75 5.39 20.03
CA SER A 2 9.95 4.74 18.97
C SER A 2 8.69 5.55 18.70
N ILE A 3 8.32 5.68 17.44
CA ILE A 3 7.05 6.30 17.01
C ILE A 3 5.83 5.43 17.35
N PHE A 4 6.07 4.16 17.66
CA PHE A 4 5.03 3.21 17.98
C PHE A 4 4.73 3.17 19.49
N ASN A 5 3.44 3.12 19.83
CA ASN A 5 2.96 2.83 21.18
C ASN A 5 2.34 1.43 21.19
N LEU A 6 3.18 0.43 21.46
CA LEU A 6 2.80 -0.98 21.39
C LEU A 6 2.35 -1.55 22.74
N LYS A 7 1.85 -0.71 23.66
CA LYS A 7 1.37 -1.15 24.97
C LYS A 7 0.00 -1.82 24.87
N LYS A 8 -0.19 -2.94 25.59
CA LYS A 8 -1.44 -3.71 25.68
C LYS A 8 -1.94 -4.19 24.29
N PRO A 9 -1.12 -4.90 23.54
CA PRO A 9 -1.54 -5.44 22.25
C PRO A 9 -2.56 -6.58 22.44
N LYS A 10 -3.36 -6.79 21.40
CA LYS A 10 -4.21 -7.96 21.24
C LYS A 10 -3.56 -8.94 20.27
N ALA A 11 -3.75 -10.24 20.50
CA ALA A 11 -3.28 -11.25 19.57
C ALA A 11 -3.98 -11.10 18.19
N LEU A 12 -3.21 -11.29 17.12
CA LEU A 12 -3.69 -11.30 15.74
C LEU A 12 -2.95 -12.40 14.96
N GLY A 13 -3.51 -13.61 14.96
CA GLY A 13 -2.81 -14.78 14.43
C GLY A 13 -1.48 -14.99 15.16
N THR A 14 -0.38 -15.07 14.42
CA THR A 14 0.99 -15.15 14.95
C THR A 14 1.55 -13.79 15.38
N GLY A 15 0.93 -12.69 14.95
CA GLY A 15 1.33 -11.32 15.28
C GLY A 15 0.47 -10.69 16.37
N GLN A 16 0.50 -9.36 16.39
CA GLN A 16 -0.16 -8.53 17.38
C GLN A 16 -0.78 -7.28 16.75
N MET A 17 -1.77 -6.71 17.43
CA MET A 17 -2.46 -5.51 16.99
C MET A 17 -2.74 -4.56 18.15
N ILE A 18 -2.47 -3.28 17.92
CA ILE A 18 -3.03 -2.17 18.73
C ILE A 18 -4.23 -1.62 17.98
N GLN A 19 -5.38 -1.63 18.62
CA GLN A 19 -6.63 -1.22 17.98
C GLN A 19 -6.71 0.28 17.75
N ASN A 20 -6.19 1.08 18.70
CA ASN A 20 -6.21 2.54 18.64
C ASN A 20 -4.96 3.12 19.32
N GLY A 21 -4.45 4.24 18.81
CA GLY A 21 -3.31 4.95 19.41
C GLY A 21 -1.99 4.19 19.35
N GLY A 22 -1.83 3.29 18.38
CA GLY A 22 -0.57 2.55 18.16
C GLY A 22 0.55 3.40 17.57
N ILE A 23 0.24 4.57 17.03
CA ILE A 23 1.21 5.60 16.64
C ILE A 23 1.16 6.69 17.71
N SER A 24 2.28 6.94 18.38
CA SER A 24 2.42 7.98 19.40
C SER A 24 2.90 9.31 18.84
N ASP A 25 3.54 9.29 17.69
CA ASP A 25 4.05 10.47 16.99
C ASP A 25 2.94 11.18 16.22
N LYS A 26 2.64 12.43 16.63
CA LYS A 26 1.57 13.25 16.03
C LYS A 26 1.92 13.70 14.61
N GLU A 27 3.20 13.89 14.30
CA GLU A 27 3.64 14.29 12.97
C GLU A 27 3.42 13.15 11.98
N VAL A 28 3.79 11.92 12.36
CA VAL A 28 3.51 10.73 11.57
C VAL A 28 2.02 10.57 11.33
N LEU A 29 1.18 10.62 12.37
CA LEU A 29 -0.28 10.56 12.19
C LEU A 29 -0.81 11.64 11.27
N SER A 30 -0.29 12.86 11.38
CA SER A 30 -0.68 13.97 10.50
C SER A 30 -0.31 13.70 9.05
N LYS A 31 0.86 13.10 8.78
CA LYS A 31 1.27 12.67 7.43
C LYS A 31 0.32 11.63 6.84
N LEU A 32 -0.04 10.59 7.63
CA LEU A 32 -0.96 9.55 7.16
C LEU A 32 -2.36 10.12 6.84
N LEU A 33 -2.88 10.98 7.71
CA LEU A 33 -4.17 11.66 7.50
C LEU A 33 -4.12 12.63 6.33
N GLY A 34 -3.03 13.39 6.19
CA GLY A 34 -2.82 14.33 5.09
C GLY A 34 -2.78 13.62 3.75
N TYR A 35 -2.06 12.51 3.66
CA TYR A 35 -2.01 11.70 2.45
C TYR A 35 -3.40 11.20 2.04
N ARG A 36 -4.14 10.58 2.96
CA ARG A 36 -5.50 10.12 2.68
C ARG A 36 -6.40 11.24 2.16
N LYS A 37 -6.33 12.42 2.79
CA LYS A 37 -7.14 13.58 2.37
C LYS A 37 -6.76 14.04 0.96
N SER A 38 -5.46 14.10 0.62
CA SER A 38 -5.01 14.51 -0.70
C SER A 38 -5.43 13.52 -1.79
N VAL A 39 -5.30 12.21 -1.53
CA VAL A 39 -5.75 11.18 -2.47
C VAL A 39 -7.26 11.27 -2.71
N VAL A 40 -8.06 11.36 -1.64
CA VAL A 40 -9.54 11.47 -1.77
C VAL A 40 -9.94 12.74 -2.50
N ALA A 41 -9.26 13.86 -2.26
CA ALA A 41 -9.55 15.14 -2.94
C ALA A 41 -9.18 15.10 -4.43
N GLY A 42 -8.15 14.34 -4.81
CA GLY A 42 -7.72 14.18 -6.20
C GLY A 42 -8.45 13.08 -6.98
N TYR A 43 -9.17 12.21 -6.28
CA TYR A 43 -9.81 11.06 -6.91
C TYR A 43 -11.06 11.46 -7.71
N ARG A 44 -11.07 11.04 -8.98
CA ARG A 44 -12.23 11.18 -9.88
C ARG A 44 -12.59 9.80 -10.43
N SER A 45 -13.81 9.37 -10.18
CA SER A 45 -14.32 8.15 -10.79
C SER A 45 -14.80 8.44 -12.22
N LEU A 46 -14.34 7.65 -13.17
CA LEU A 46 -14.75 7.72 -14.57
C LEU A 46 -15.35 6.37 -14.98
N LEU A 47 -16.33 6.41 -15.89
CA LEU A 47 -16.74 5.23 -16.64
C LEU A 47 -15.73 4.97 -17.75
N VAL A 48 -15.59 3.73 -18.18
CA VAL A 48 -14.65 3.35 -19.24
C VAL A 48 -14.92 4.11 -20.55
N ASP A 49 -16.19 4.35 -20.87
CA ASP A 49 -16.60 5.09 -22.08
C ASP A 49 -16.22 6.58 -22.02
N ASP A 50 -15.99 7.11 -20.82
CA ASP A 50 -15.60 8.50 -20.59
C ASP A 50 -14.08 8.72 -20.63
N ILE A 51 -13.27 7.67 -20.73
CA ILE A 51 -11.79 7.76 -20.71
C ILE A 51 -11.32 8.70 -21.82
N SER A 52 -11.72 8.45 -23.06
CA SER A 52 -11.26 9.25 -24.22
C SER A 52 -11.67 10.73 -24.18
N SER A 53 -12.73 11.07 -23.43
CA SER A 53 -13.19 12.46 -23.31
C SER A 53 -12.66 13.21 -22.09
N ASN A 54 -12.19 12.49 -21.07
CA ASN A 54 -11.77 13.07 -19.78
C ASN A 54 -10.27 12.91 -19.48
N ILE A 55 -9.56 12.08 -20.24
CA ILE A 55 -8.13 11.86 -20.08
C ILE A 55 -7.40 12.58 -21.21
N ALA A 56 -6.44 13.41 -20.87
CA ALA A 56 -5.61 14.12 -21.85
C ALA A 56 -4.54 13.19 -22.44
N PHE A 57 -4.09 13.50 -23.66
CA PHE A 57 -2.88 12.89 -24.24
C PHE A 57 -1.65 13.29 -23.43
N GLY A 58 -0.74 12.38 -23.24
CA GLY A 58 0.51 12.59 -22.53
C GLY A 58 0.87 11.37 -21.67
N GLU A 59 2.06 11.39 -21.11
CA GLU A 59 2.52 10.32 -20.23
C GLU A 59 1.65 10.25 -18.98
N MET A 60 1.14 9.06 -18.71
CA MET A 60 0.37 8.74 -17.52
C MET A 60 0.74 7.34 -17.03
N TYR A 61 0.68 7.16 -15.72
CA TYR A 61 0.96 5.89 -15.06
C TYR A 61 -0.34 5.17 -14.76
N VAL A 62 -0.48 3.95 -15.28
CA VAL A 62 -1.67 3.13 -15.09
C VAL A 62 -1.36 1.90 -14.25
N SER A 63 -2.27 1.55 -13.35
CA SER A 63 -2.14 0.38 -12.49
C SER A 63 -3.50 -0.26 -12.21
N PRO A 64 -3.56 -1.61 -12.03
CA PRO A 64 -4.80 -2.24 -11.62
C PRO A 64 -5.17 -1.79 -10.21
N LYS A 65 -6.45 -1.49 -9.98
CA LYS A 65 -6.99 -1.20 -8.66
C LYS A 65 -7.11 -2.48 -7.85
N ILE A 66 -6.44 -2.54 -6.71
CA ILE A 66 -6.50 -3.65 -5.77
C ILE A 66 -7.68 -3.42 -4.82
N ASP A 67 -8.50 -4.44 -4.62
CA ASP A 67 -9.65 -4.41 -3.71
C ASP A 67 -9.20 -4.81 -2.28
N GLY A 68 -8.87 -3.83 -1.47
CA GLY A 68 -8.40 -3.98 -0.10
C GLY A 68 -8.67 -2.73 0.73
N GLU A 69 -7.79 -2.39 1.64
CA GLU A 69 -7.82 -1.16 2.45
C GLU A 69 -6.52 -0.40 2.35
N LEU A 70 -6.60 0.93 2.32
CA LEU A 70 -5.44 1.82 2.45
C LEU A 70 -4.79 1.65 3.81
N TRP A 71 -3.58 1.14 3.81
CA TRP A 71 -2.68 1.05 4.95
C TRP A 71 -1.32 1.65 4.63
N PHE A 72 -0.50 1.79 5.66
CA PHE A 72 0.86 2.31 5.54
C PHE A 72 1.83 1.32 6.15
N LEU A 73 2.83 0.94 5.38
CA LEU A 73 3.99 0.23 5.89
C LEU A 73 4.93 1.29 6.47
N ILE A 74 5.19 1.20 7.76
CA ILE A 74 6.05 2.13 8.48
C ILE A 74 7.26 1.36 8.99
N ILE A 75 8.44 1.86 8.66
CA ILE A 75 9.71 1.36 9.12
C ILE A 75 10.37 2.46 9.95
N ASP A 76 10.75 2.16 11.17
CA ASP A 76 11.39 3.10 12.07
C ASP A 76 12.36 2.37 13.02
N ASN A 77 13.62 2.80 13.05
CA ASN A 77 14.65 2.26 13.94
C ASN A 77 14.78 0.71 13.91
N GLY A 78 14.64 0.10 12.73
CA GLY A 78 14.74 -1.35 12.57
C GLY A 78 13.46 -2.12 12.90
N GLU A 79 12.40 -1.44 13.25
CA GLU A 79 11.05 -2.02 13.44
C GLU A 79 10.21 -1.78 12.19
N ALA A 80 9.37 -2.76 11.83
CA ALA A 80 8.39 -2.65 10.74
C ALA A 80 7.00 -2.95 11.28
N ALA A 81 6.04 -2.11 10.90
CA ALA A 81 4.63 -2.28 11.25
C ALA A 81 3.72 -1.74 10.14
N LEU A 82 2.49 -2.25 10.09
CA LEU A 82 1.43 -1.67 9.29
C LEU A 82 0.56 -0.77 10.16
N SER A 83 0.18 0.40 9.65
CA SER A 83 -0.76 1.29 10.31
C SER A 83 -1.82 1.80 9.35
N ASN A 84 -3.02 2.03 9.84
CA ASN A 84 -4.02 2.79 9.11
C ASN A 84 -4.13 4.23 9.64
N THR A 85 -4.95 5.05 9.01
CA THR A 85 -5.14 6.46 9.39
C THR A 85 -5.80 6.66 10.77
N SER A 86 -6.41 5.63 11.36
CA SER A 86 -6.99 5.70 12.71
C SER A 86 -5.98 5.37 13.80
N GLY A 87 -4.73 5.06 13.44
CA GLY A 87 -3.69 4.67 14.39
C GLY A 87 -3.83 3.23 14.90
N LYS A 88 -4.58 2.38 14.16
CA LYS A 88 -4.51 0.93 14.35
C LYS A 88 -3.14 0.48 13.85
N VAL A 89 -2.43 -0.35 14.61
CA VAL A 89 -1.09 -0.85 14.25
C VAL A 89 -1.08 -2.36 14.32
N ILE A 90 -0.57 -3.00 13.27
CA ILE A 90 -0.32 -4.43 13.15
C ILE A 90 1.20 -4.65 13.13
N PHE A 91 1.70 -5.57 13.97
CA PHE A 91 3.13 -5.78 14.14
C PHE A 91 3.44 -7.19 14.67
N GLY A 92 4.73 -7.52 14.83
CA GLY A 92 5.19 -8.79 15.37
C GLY A 92 5.45 -9.83 14.28
N ASP A 93 5.18 -11.10 14.58
CA ASP A 93 5.51 -12.24 13.72
C ASP A 93 4.41 -12.44 12.65
N ILE A 94 4.46 -11.64 11.63
CA ILE A 94 3.55 -11.68 10.48
C ILE A 94 4.38 -11.89 9.22
N PRO A 95 4.12 -12.92 8.41
CA PRO A 95 4.95 -13.27 7.26
C PRO A 95 5.20 -12.11 6.27
N LEU A 96 4.25 -11.20 6.15
CA LEU A 96 4.41 -9.96 5.38
C LEU A 96 5.47 -9.03 5.99
N LEU A 97 5.43 -8.83 7.31
CA LEU A 97 6.41 -7.99 8.01
C LEU A 97 7.78 -8.67 8.12
N ASP A 98 7.83 -9.99 8.21
CA ASP A 98 9.07 -10.75 8.22
C ASP A 98 9.81 -10.61 6.88
N GLU A 99 9.08 -10.55 5.77
CA GLU A 99 9.65 -10.26 4.45
C GLU A 99 10.27 -8.86 4.40
N VAL A 100 9.64 -7.86 5.01
CA VAL A 100 10.20 -6.49 5.13
C VAL A 100 11.44 -6.47 6.02
N LYS A 101 11.37 -7.14 7.17
CA LYS A 101 12.51 -7.24 8.12
C LYS A 101 13.75 -7.89 7.48
N ALA A 102 13.56 -8.87 6.60
CA ALA A 102 14.65 -9.50 5.86
C ALA A 102 15.37 -8.54 4.90
N GLN A 103 14.73 -7.43 4.55
CA GLN A 103 15.28 -6.38 3.67
C GLN A 103 15.61 -5.09 4.44
N MET A 104 15.68 -5.13 5.77
CA MET A 104 15.81 -3.95 6.62
C MET A 104 17.03 -3.08 6.30
N SER A 105 18.13 -3.68 5.81
CA SER A 105 19.33 -2.96 5.41
C SER A 105 19.15 -2.01 4.21
N GLN A 106 18.06 -2.15 3.47
CA GLN A 106 17.72 -1.24 2.37
C GLN A 106 17.13 0.09 2.85
N PHE A 107 16.66 0.14 4.12
CA PHE A 107 16.00 1.31 4.68
C PHE A 107 16.95 2.05 5.64
N GLN A 108 17.02 3.35 5.51
CA GLN A 108 17.72 4.21 6.47
C GLN A 108 16.74 5.15 7.15
N GLY A 109 16.80 5.16 8.49
CA GLY A 109 15.90 5.98 9.29
C GLY A 109 14.44 5.57 9.17
N GLN A 110 13.57 6.57 9.22
CA GLN A 110 12.13 6.37 9.08
C GLN A 110 11.73 6.28 7.61
N SER A 111 10.91 5.29 7.27
CA SER A 111 10.31 5.17 5.94
C SER A 111 8.82 4.86 6.04
N ILE A 112 8.01 5.52 5.21
CA ILE A 112 6.55 5.37 5.18
C ILE A 112 6.09 5.17 3.74
N PHE A 113 5.48 4.01 3.48
CA PHE A 113 4.93 3.65 2.18
C PHE A 113 3.41 3.52 2.29
N ALA A 114 2.68 4.10 1.34
CA ALA A 114 1.26 3.84 1.18
C ALA A 114 1.03 2.61 0.30
N GLY A 115 0.04 1.82 0.64
CA GLY A 115 -0.31 0.64 -0.13
C GLY A 115 -1.68 0.11 0.23
N GLU A 116 -2.12 -0.85 -0.56
CA GLU A 116 -3.34 -1.59 -0.32
C GLU A 116 -3.02 -2.86 0.45
N LEU A 117 -3.57 -3.00 1.66
CA LEU A 117 -3.55 -4.24 2.42
C LEU A 117 -4.69 -5.12 1.94
N TYR A 118 -4.39 -6.33 1.52
CA TYR A 118 -5.36 -7.26 0.94
C TYR A 118 -5.11 -8.70 1.39
N VAL A 119 -6.06 -9.59 1.13
CA VAL A 119 -5.89 -11.03 1.31
C VAL A 119 -5.50 -11.65 -0.03
N ALA A 120 -4.35 -12.29 -0.08
CA ALA A 120 -3.92 -13.02 -1.27
C ALA A 120 -4.76 -14.29 -1.44
N THR A 121 -5.51 -14.35 -2.53
CA THR A 121 -6.33 -15.50 -2.95
C THR A 121 -5.66 -16.20 -4.13
N LYS A 122 -5.95 -17.49 -4.34
CA LYS A 122 -5.36 -18.25 -5.46
C LYS A 122 -6.14 -18.09 -6.75
N ASP A 123 -7.46 -18.18 -6.66
CA ASP A 123 -8.33 -18.37 -7.83
C ASP A 123 -9.41 -17.28 -7.97
N THR A 124 -9.45 -16.32 -7.06
CA THR A 124 -10.46 -15.26 -7.06
C THR A 124 -9.80 -13.91 -6.82
N ARG A 125 -10.47 -12.83 -7.28
CA ARG A 125 -10.06 -11.48 -6.93
C ARG A 125 -10.15 -11.28 -5.41
N PRO A 126 -9.09 -10.74 -4.75
CA PRO A 126 -9.19 -10.29 -3.36
C PRO A 126 -10.36 -9.31 -3.19
N ARG A 127 -11.02 -9.36 -2.04
CA ARG A 127 -12.08 -8.40 -1.70
C ARG A 127 -11.81 -7.80 -0.33
N VAL A 128 -12.22 -6.57 -0.14
CA VAL A 128 -12.10 -5.88 1.17
C VAL A 128 -12.78 -6.66 2.31
N SER A 129 -13.86 -7.39 2.03
CA SER A 129 -14.53 -8.27 3.01
C SER A 129 -13.65 -9.41 3.50
N ASP A 130 -12.76 -9.92 2.64
CA ASP A 130 -11.81 -10.98 3.00
C ASP A 130 -10.78 -10.47 4.00
N LEU A 131 -10.34 -9.21 3.84
CA LEU A 131 -9.44 -8.55 4.78
C LEU A 131 -10.08 -8.39 6.15
N ALA A 132 -11.32 -7.91 6.22
CA ALA A 132 -12.06 -7.79 7.47
C ALA A 132 -12.16 -9.15 8.20
N SER A 133 -12.43 -10.22 7.46
CA SER A 133 -12.49 -11.59 7.98
C SER A 133 -11.12 -12.07 8.45
N ALA A 134 -10.06 -11.86 7.68
CA ALA A 134 -8.70 -12.26 8.01
C ALA A 134 -8.16 -11.55 9.26
N LEU A 135 -8.52 -10.29 9.48
CA LEU A 135 -8.11 -9.50 10.65
C LEU A 135 -9.05 -9.65 11.86
N GLY A 136 -10.25 -10.21 11.67
CA GLY A 136 -11.28 -10.31 12.72
C GLY A 136 -11.06 -11.42 13.73
N GLY A 137 -10.26 -12.42 13.43
CA GLY A 137 -10.18 -13.68 14.17
C GLY A 137 -9.38 -13.67 15.49
N GLY A 138 -8.79 -12.53 15.91
CA GLY A 138 -7.90 -12.48 17.06
C GLY A 138 -6.75 -13.51 16.95
N PRO A 139 -6.57 -14.43 17.91
CA PRO A 139 -5.53 -15.47 17.80
C PRO A 139 -5.68 -16.41 16.58
N LYS A 140 -6.88 -16.46 15.98
CA LYS A 140 -7.18 -17.29 14.81
C LYS A 140 -7.13 -16.47 13.50
N ALA A 141 -6.70 -15.22 13.55
CA ALA A 141 -6.59 -14.37 12.37
C ALA A 141 -5.65 -14.99 11.32
N GLU A 142 -6.04 -14.89 10.06
CA GLU A 142 -5.32 -15.53 8.95
C GLU A 142 -4.23 -14.61 8.36
N VAL A 143 -3.36 -14.08 9.24
CA VAL A 143 -2.29 -13.14 8.87
C VAL A 143 -1.29 -13.69 7.85
N ASN A 144 -1.24 -14.99 7.69
CA ASN A 144 -0.44 -15.67 6.67
C ASN A 144 -0.96 -15.48 5.25
N LYS A 145 -2.20 -15.01 5.09
CA LYS A 145 -2.80 -14.69 3.79
C LYS A 145 -2.63 -13.22 3.40
N LEU A 146 -2.12 -12.37 4.28
CA LEU A 146 -1.97 -10.95 4.00
C LEU A 146 -0.93 -10.69 2.92
N GLY A 147 -1.28 -9.77 2.01
CA GLY A 147 -0.41 -9.14 1.04
C GLY A 147 -0.51 -7.62 1.13
N PHE A 148 0.52 -6.92 0.68
CA PHE A 148 0.57 -5.46 0.67
C PHE A 148 1.08 -4.96 -0.67
N ALA A 149 0.24 -4.26 -1.41
CA ALA A 149 0.56 -3.67 -2.71
C ALA A 149 0.96 -2.22 -2.52
N VAL A 150 2.26 -1.95 -2.53
CA VAL A 150 2.81 -0.61 -2.36
C VAL A 150 2.58 0.21 -3.62
N PHE A 151 2.03 1.41 -3.49
CA PHE A 151 1.74 2.28 -4.63
C PHE A 151 2.21 3.73 -4.46
N ASP A 152 2.74 4.10 -3.28
CA ASP A 152 3.33 5.41 -3.06
C ASP A 152 4.33 5.43 -1.89
N VAL A 153 5.18 6.47 -1.84
CA VAL A 153 6.13 6.77 -0.76
C VAL A 153 5.79 8.12 -0.17
N LEU A 154 5.58 8.16 1.15
CA LEU A 154 5.27 9.39 1.88
C LEU A 154 6.51 10.01 2.52
N HIS A 155 7.46 9.16 2.93
CA HIS A 155 8.65 9.59 3.64
C HIS A 155 9.76 8.55 3.53
N GLY A 156 11.01 9.00 3.46
CA GLY A 156 12.18 8.15 3.40
C GLY A 156 12.20 7.27 2.14
N GLY A 157 12.40 6.01 2.31
CA GLY A 157 12.51 5.02 1.24
C GLY A 157 13.79 4.24 1.36
N ASP A 158 14.71 4.37 0.40
CA ASP A 158 16.00 3.72 0.47
C ASP A 158 17.11 4.65 1.04
N SER A 159 18.28 4.05 1.25
CA SER A 159 19.45 4.72 1.82
C SER A 159 19.99 5.91 1.00
N LYS A 160 19.47 6.16 -0.19
CA LYS A 160 19.96 7.20 -1.10
C LYS A 160 18.99 8.38 -1.21
N SER A 161 17.78 8.23 -0.76
CA SER A 161 16.75 9.25 -0.90
C SER A 161 16.34 9.84 0.44
N VAL A 162 16.83 11.03 0.69
CA VAL A 162 16.23 11.93 1.68
C VAL A 162 15.14 12.70 0.93
N MET A 163 13.90 12.24 1.08
CA MET A 163 12.80 12.78 0.30
C MET A 163 12.18 14.03 0.89
N PRO A 164 12.17 15.13 0.19
CA PRO A 164 10.92 15.81 -0.10
C PRO A 164 10.42 15.38 -1.48
N LEU A 165 9.13 15.32 -1.60
CA LEU A 165 8.28 14.94 -2.72
C LEU A 165 8.92 15.15 -4.10
N VAL A 166 9.46 14.08 -4.63
CA VAL A 166 9.84 13.98 -6.02
C VAL A 166 8.63 13.57 -6.85
N GLU A 167 8.74 13.70 -8.14
CA GLU A 167 7.74 13.28 -9.10
C GLU A 167 7.35 11.80 -8.92
N TYR A 168 6.15 11.44 -9.35
CA TYR A 168 5.66 10.06 -9.18
C TYR A 168 6.57 9.02 -9.85
N ALA A 169 7.14 9.36 -11.01
CA ALA A 169 8.09 8.51 -11.72
C ALA A 169 9.26 8.04 -10.82
N GLU A 170 9.91 8.98 -10.14
CA GLU A 170 11.05 8.67 -9.27
C GLU A 170 10.63 7.85 -8.04
N ARG A 171 9.44 8.15 -7.49
CA ARG A 171 8.87 7.35 -6.38
C ARG A 171 8.55 5.93 -6.84
N LEU A 172 8.03 5.77 -8.06
CA LEU A 172 7.74 4.47 -8.66
C LEU A 172 9.00 3.64 -8.85
N GLU A 173 10.06 4.21 -9.44
CA GLU A 173 11.36 3.54 -9.59
C GLU A 173 11.93 3.09 -8.26
N MET A 174 11.83 3.94 -7.23
CA MET A 174 12.27 3.60 -5.88
C MET A 174 11.49 2.40 -5.33
N MET A 175 10.16 2.42 -5.40
CA MET A 175 9.31 1.32 -4.91
C MET A 175 9.57 0.03 -5.68
N GLN A 176 9.70 0.09 -7.00
CA GLN A 176 10.02 -1.06 -7.83
C GLN A 176 11.35 -1.70 -7.42
N ARG A 177 12.41 -0.89 -7.21
CA ARG A 177 13.72 -1.37 -6.78
C ARG A 177 13.68 -2.00 -5.38
N ILE A 178 13.01 -1.35 -4.41
CA ILE A 178 12.94 -1.84 -3.03
C ILE A 178 12.15 -3.15 -2.94
N PHE A 179 11.01 -3.23 -3.63
CA PHE A 179 10.07 -4.35 -3.51
C PHE A 179 10.13 -5.32 -4.69
N GLU A 180 11.18 -5.27 -5.54
CA GLU A 180 11.35 -6.12 -6.73
C GLU A 180 11.21 -7.61 -6.43
N LYS A 181 11.81 -8.07 -5.33
CA LYS A 181 11.84 -9.49 -4.93
C LYS A 181 10.74 -9.86 -3.96
N GLY A 182 9.85 -8.94 -3.65
CA GLY A 182 8.77 -9.15 -2.69
C GLY A 182 7.77 -10.20 -3.18
N LYS A 183 7.37 -11.07 -2.26
CA LYS A 183 6.31 -12.06 -2.51
C LYS A 183 4.98 -11.60 -1.95
N ARG A 184 5.02 -11.02 -0.76
CA ARG A 184 3.85 -10.51 -0.01
C ARG A 184 3.78 -8.99 -0.01
N VAL A 185 4.93 -8.32 -0.01
CA VAL A 185 5.04 -6.88 -0.17
C VAL A 185 5.60 -6.58 -1.53
N LYS A 186 4.78 -6.02 -2.42
CA LYS A 186 5.13 -5.78 -3.83
C LYS A 186 4.82 -4.34 -4.20
N CYS A 187 5.61 -3.75 -5.07
CA CYS A 187 5.15 -2.59 -5.81
C CYS A 187 3.94 -2.99 -6.67
N VAL A 188 2.89 -2.18 -6.68
CA VAL A 188 1.76 -2.40 -7.60
C VAL A 188 2.27 -2.39 -9.03
N LYS A 189 1.77 -3.32 -9.86
CA LYS A 189 2.09 -3.32 -11.29
C LYS A 189 1.69 -1.96 -11.87
N THR A 190 2.63 -1.29 -12.51
CA THR A 190 2.40 0.03 -13.12
C THR A 190 3.06 0.05 -14.48
N GLU A 191 2.31 0.50 -15.47
CA GLU A 191 2.73 0.67 -16.86
C GLU A 191 2.53 2.12 -17.28
N VAL A 192 3.14 2.52 -18.38
CA VAL A 192 2.98 3.85 -18.98
C VAL A 192 1.97 3.78 -20.10
N ALA A 193 0.99 4.66 -20.09
CA ALA A 193 0.09 4.95 -21.20
C ALA A 193 0.38 6.38 -21.71
N ASN A 194 0.31 6.62 -22.98
CA ASN A 194 0.55 7.93 -23.60
C ASN A 194 -0.72 8.51 -24.21
N THR A 195 -1.70 7.68 -24.44
CA THR A 195 -2.98 8.02 -25.04
C THR A 195 -4.14 7.50 -24.21
N PRO A 196 -5.34 8.10 -24.30
CA PRO A 196 -6.55 7.53 -23.70
C PRO A 196 -6.83 6.09 -24.18
N GLU A 197 -6.49 5.78 -25.42
CA GLU A 197 -6.65 4.45 -26.03
C GLU A 197 -5.74 3.43 -25.34
N ASP A 198 -4.47 3.77 -25.07
CA ASP A 198 -3.58 2.90 -24.30
C ASP A 198 -4.16 2.59 -22.92
N ALA A 199 -4.72 3.61 -22.26
CA ALA A 199 -5.34 3.42 -20.94
C ALA A 199 -6.57 2.50 -21.01
N LYS A 200 -7.33 2.56 -22.10
CA LYS A 200 -8.47 1.66 -22.35
C LYS A 200 -8.01 0.23 -22.61
N ASP A 201 -6.94 0.04 -23.39
CA ASP A 201 -6.37 -1.29 -23.63
C ASP A 201 -5.90 -1.95 -22.31
N PHE A 202 -5.31 -1.15 -21.38
CA PHE A 202 -4.99 -1.65 -20.05
C PHE A 202 -6.24 -1.97 -19.22
N TYR A 203 -7.32 -1.18 -19.36
CA TYR A 203 -8.58 -1.48 -18.71
C TYR A 203 -9.15 -2.81 -19.20
N ASP A 204 -9.23 -3.03 -20.49
CA ASP A 204 -9.73 -4.27 -21.09
C ASP A 204 -8.90 -5.47 -20.63
N SER A 205 -7.57 -5.37 -20.68
CA SER A 205 -6.66 -6.45 -20.25
C SER A 205 -6.69 -6.75 -18.76
N TRP A 206 -6.73 -5.73 -17.90
CA TRP A 206 -6.59 -5.96 -16.46
C TRP A 206 -7.91 -6.06 -15.73
N VAL A 207 -8.95 -5.38 -16.22
CA VAL A 207 -10.26 -5.35 -15.56
C VAL A 207 -11.20 -6.37 -16.20
N GLU A 208 -11.43 -6.30 -17.51
CA GLU A 208 -12.38 -7.18 -18.18
C GLU A 208 -11.86 -8.63 -18.27
N GLU A 209 -10.61 -8.80 -18.69
CA GLU A 209 -9.99 -10.14 -18.80
C GLU A 209 -9.35 -10.59 -17.50
N GLY A 210 -8.64 -9.68 -16.83
CA GLY A 210 -7.84 -9.95 -15.63
C GLY A 210 -8.61 -9.88 -14.31
N ASN A 211 -9.88 -9.46 -14.33
CA ASN A 211 -10.76 -9.37 -13.16
C ASN A 211 -10.26 -8.45 -12.03
N ALA A 212 -9.50 -7.38 -12.36
CA ALA A 212 -9.20 -6.33 -11.39
C ALA A 212 -10.46 -5.53 -11.01
N GLU A 213 -10.45 -4.79 -9.90
CA GLU A 213 -11.60 -3.97 -9.48
C GLU A 213 -11.83 -2.77 -10.42
N GLY A 214 -10.77 -2.27 -11.02
CA GLY A 214 -10.77 -1.12 -11.89
C GLY A 214 -9.34 -0.75 -12.29
N LEU A 215 -9.19 0.38 -12.94
CA LEU A 215 -7.91 0.97 -13.32
C LEU A 215 -7.66 2.26 -12.54
N ILE A 216 -6.44 2.47 -12.09
CA ILE A 216 -5.97 3.74 -11.53
C ILE A 216 -5.08 4.42 -12.57
N ILE A 217 -5.36 5.69 -12.87
CA ILE A 217 -4.59 6.56 -13.77
C ILE A 217 -4.02 7.72 -12.95
N ARG A 218 -2.72 8.01 -13.13
CA ARG A 218 -1.99 9.11 -12.48
C ARG A 218 -1.22 9.93 -13.48
#